data_f19da12d6a6bd84fade3e051a5906feb
#
_entry.id   f19da12d6a6bd84fade3e051a5906feb
#
_cell.length_a   1.000
_cell.length_b   1.000
_cell.length_c   1.000
_cell.angle_alpha   90.00
_cell.angle_beta   90.00
_cell.angle_gamma   90.00
#
_symmetry.space_group_name_H-M   'P 1'
#
loop_
_entity.id
_entity.type
_entity.pdbx_description
1 polymer ?
#
loop_
_entity_poly.entity_id
_entity_poly.type
_entity_poly.pdbx_seq_one_letter_code
_entity_poly.pdbx_strand_id
1 'polypeptide(L)'
;MTAYFLDSSALVKRYVAETGTAWIQALAVPSAHNTLLISRITWVEVLSALARRQREGSLPPASVTKAIQSFRYDLDTQYQVVEVDRDLAEAAGKLVRKHPLRACDAVQLASALRIQIAFARARSASLTFLAADDRLLANAQ
;
A
#
# COMPACT_ATOMS: atom_id res chain seq x y z
N MET A 1 5.50 -18.02 6.80
CA MET A 1 5.52 -16.85 5.90
C MET A 1 4.21 -16.09 6.05
N THR A 2 4.29 -14.81 6.29
CA THR A 2 3.12 -13.96 6.41
C THR A 2 3.05 -13.01 5.21
N ALA A 3 1.84 -12.81 4.69
CA ALA A 3 1.62 -11.89 3.59
C ALA A 3 0.93 -10.63 4.10
N TYR A 4 1.44 -9.48 3.70
CA TYR A 4 0.88 -8.18 4.06
C TYR A 4 0.55 -7.39 2.80
N PHE A 5 -0.65 -6.86 2.75
CA PHE A 5 -1.03 -5.86 1.76
C PHE A 5 -0.94 -4.48 2.40
N LEU A 6 -0.10 -3.61 1.84
CA LEU A 6 0.09 -2.26 2.37
C LEU A 6 -0.58 -1.26 1.43
N ASP A 7 -1.46 -0.42 2.00
CA ASP A 7 -1.92 0.75 1.26
C ASP A 7 -0.85 1.86 1.31
N SER A 8 -1.10 2.98 0.64
CA SER A 8 -0.14 4.06 0.56
C SER A 8 0.14 4.71 1.92
N SER A 9 -0.86 4.80 2.80
CA SER A 9 -0.70 5.40 4.12
C SER A 9 0.22 4.58 5.03
N ALA A 10 0.19 3.27 4.91
CA ALA A 10 1.10 2.38 5.63
C ALA A 10 2.49 2.37 4.98
N LEU A 11 2.55 2.27 3.66
CA LEU A 11 3.81 2.10 2.94
C LEU A 11 4.71 3.33 3.04
N VAL A 12 4.16 4.54 3.01
CA VAL A 12 4.94 5.77 3.10
C VAL A 12 5.78 5.82 4.39
N LYS A 13 5.33 5.17 5.44
CA LYS A 13 6.05 5.09 6.72
C LYS A 13 7.40 4.38 6.61
N ARG A 14 7.58 3.54 5.61
CA ARG A 14 8.87 2.88 5.36
C ARG A 14 9.93 3.86 4.91
N TYR A 15 9.52 4.89 4.18
CA TYR A 15 10.43 5.81 3.48
C TYR A 15 10.53 7.18 4.13
N VAL A 16 9.61 7.52 5.02
CA VAL A 16 9.57 8.79 5.74
C VAL A 16 9.40 8.50 7.23
N ALA A 17 10.28 9.07 8.04
CA ALA A 17 10.25 8.87 9.49
C ALA A 17 8.98 9.47 10.10
N GLU A 18 8.15 8.61 10.68
CA GLU A 18 6.93 8.99 11.39
C GLU A 18 6.51 7.84 12.33
N THR A 19 5.40 8.01 13.05
CA THR A 19 4.89 6.95 13.93
C THR A 19 4.61 5.67 13.12
N GLY A 20 5.17 4.56 13.55
CA GLY A 20 4.99 3.25 12.89
C GLY A 20 6.12 2.88 11.93
N THR A 21 7.06 3.79 11.62
CA THR A 21 8.17 3.52 10.69
C THR A 21 8.97 2.28 11.09
N ALA A 22 9.37 2.18 12.35
CA ALA A 22 10.19 1.06 12.82
C ALA A 22 9.47 -0.28 12.63
N TRP A 23 8.17 -0.31 12.87
CA TRP A 23 7.37 -1.52 12.71
C TRP A 23 7.26 -1.94 11.24
N ILE A 24 6.98 -0.99 10.34
CA ILE A 24 6.92 -1.27 8.89
C ILE A 24 8.29 -1.73 8.39
N GLN A 25 9.38 -1.08 8.81
CA GLN A 25 10.73 -1.47 8.41
C GLN A 25 11.07 -2.89 8.86
N ALA A 26 10.66 -3.27 10.07
CA ALA A 26 10.87 -4.62 10.58
C ALA A 26 10.13 -5.69 9.77
N LEU A 27 8.94 -5.39 9.26
CA LEU A 27 8.21 -6.29 8.37
C LEU A 27 8.91 -6.46 7.02
N ALA A 28 9.59 -5.44 6.57
CA ALA A 28 10.13 -5.36 5.20
C ALA A 28 11.54 -5.90 5.08
N VAL A 29 12.27 -6.14 6.18
CA VAL A 29 13.62 -6.70 6.08
C VAL A 29 13.56 -8.11 5.48
N PRO A 30 14.50 -8.47 4.58
CA PRO A 30 14.47 -9.79 3.93
C PRO A 30 14.48 -10.97 4.89
N SER A 31 15.15 -10.84 6.04
CA SER A 31 15.22 -11.88 7.05
C SER A 31 13.87 -12.20 7.71
N ALA A 32 12.88 -11.32 7.60
CA ALA A 32 11.55 -11.57 8.12
C ALA A 32 10.74 -12.54 7.24
N HIS A 33 11.18 -12.76 6.00
CA HIS A 33 10.55 -13.66 5.01
C HIS A 33 9.06 -13.38 4.79
N ASN A 34 8.65 -12.11 4.89
CA ASN A 34 7.28 -11.70 4.62
C ASN A 34 7.07 -11.42 3.14
N THR A 35 5.88 -11.72 2.65
CA THR A 35 5.44 -11.31 1.32
C THR A 35 4.76 -9.96 1.44
N LEU A 36 5.23 -8.99 0.67
CA LEU A 36 4.67 -7.63 0.66
C LEU A 36 3.99 -7.37 -0.67
N LEU A 37 2.70 -7.03 -0.60
CA LEU A 37 1.88 -6.76 -1.78
C LEU A 37 1.35 -5.33 -1.73
N ILE A 38 1.33 -4.69 -2.88
CA ILE A 38 0.79 -3.33 -3.02
C ILE A 38 -0.03 -3.23 -4.30
N SER A 39 -0.94 -2.26 -4.35
CA SER A 39 -1.62 -1.89 -5.59
C SER A 39 -0.69 -1.04 -6.45
N ARG A 40 -0.82 -1.14 -7.76
CA ARG A 40 -0.09 -0.26 -8.69
C ARG A 40 -0.34 1.22 -8.41
N ILE A 41 -1.52 1.59 -7.97
CA ILE A 41 -1.87 2.97 -7.65
C ILE A 41 -1.02 3.54 -6.50
N THR A 42 -0.48 2.68 -5.67
CA THR A 42 0.35 3.08 -4.51
C THR A 42 1.57 3.88 -4.95
N TRP A 43 2.14 3.57 -6.12
CA TRP A 43 3.24 4.36 -6.67
C TRP A 43 2.86 5.85 -6.77
N VAL A 44 1.73 6.13 -7.41
CA VAL A 44 1.28 7.52 -7.60
C VAL A 44 0.91 8.17 -6.26
N GLU A 45 0.25 7.44 -5.39
CA GLU A 45 -0.18 7.97 -4.10
C GLU A 45 1.00 8.32 -3.19
N VAL A 46 2.02 7.47 -3.12
CA VAL A 46 3.21 7.75 -2.31
C VAL A 46 3.99 8.94 -2.88
N LEU A 47 4.16 9.01 -4.20
CA LEU A 47 4.80 10.15 -4.82
C LEU A 47 4.03 11.45 -4.57
N SER A 48 2.71 11.39 -4.61
CA SER A 48 1.84 12.52 -4.28
C SER A 48 2.05 12.99 -2.83
N ALA A 49 2.11 12.06 -1.90
CA ALA A 49 2.34 12.37 -0.48
C ALA A 49 3.73 13.02 -0.27
N LEU A 50 4.76 12.50 -0.92
CA LEU A 50 6.11 13.03 -0.83
C LEU A 50 6.21 14.43 -1.45
N ALA A 51 5.59 14.64 -2.61
CA ALA A 51 5.57 15.93 -3.28
C ALA A 51 4.86 16.99 -2.42
N ARG A 52 3.76 16.63 -1.78
CA ARG A 52 3.03 17.52 -0.86
C ARG A 52 3.92 17.93 0.31
N ARG A 53 4.62 16.99 0.94
CA ARG A 53 5.51 17.28 2.06
C ARG A 53 6.67 18.19 1.64
N GLN A 54 7.17 18.04 0.42
CA GLN A 54 8.19 18.93 -0.11
C GLN A 54 7.65 20.35 -0.28
N ARG A 55 6.46 20.51 -0.86
CA ARG A 55 5.82 21.82 -1.03
C ARG A 55 5.52 22.49 0.30
N GLU A 56 5.13 21.73 1.31
CA GLU A 56 4.85 22.21 2.66
C GLU A 56 6.12 22.51 3.46
N GLY A 57 7.28 22.12 2.95
CA GLY A 57 8.56 22.36 3.62
C GLY A 57 8.90 21.35 4.71
N SER A 58 8.10 20.29 4.90
CA SER A 58 8.37 19.29 5.94
C SER A 58 9.42 18.26 5.52
N LEU A 59 9.71 18.14 4.23
CA LEU A 59 10.79 17.29 3.71
C LEU A 59 11.65 18.07 2.72
N PRO A 60 13.00 18.05 2.89
CA PRO A 60 13.90 18.63 1.90
C PRO A 60 13.83 17.91 0.55
N PRO A 61 14.09 18.58 -0.58
CA PRO A 61 14.11 17.94 -1.90
C PRO A 61 15.02 16.71 -1.98
N ALA A 62 16.20 16.75 -1.35
CA ALA A 62 17.13 15.62 -1.34
C ALA A 62 16.53 14.39 -0.65
N SER A 63 15.78 14.58 0.45
CA SER A 63 15.12 13.50 1.17
C SER A 63 14.00 12.87 0.33
N VAL A 64 13.26 13.69 -0.41
CA VAL A 64 12.21 13.22 -1.32
C VAL A 64 12.81 12.39 -2.45
N THR A 65 13.88 12.87 -3.07
CA THR A 65 14.59 12.14 -4.12
C THR A 65 15.07 10.79 -3.63
N LYS A 66 15.68 10.74 -2.44
CA LYS A 66 16.17 9.50 -1.84
C LYS A 66 15.02 8.52 -1.56
N ALA A 67 13.92 9.01 -1.02
CA ALA A 67 12.74 8.19 -0.73
C ALA A 67 12.18 7.57 -2.02
N ILE A 68 12.06 8.34 -3.09
CA ILE A 68 11.57 7.87 -4.39
C ILE A 68 12.51 6.80 -4.96
N GLN A 69 13.82 7.01 -4.90
CA GLN A 69 14.80 6.05 -5.38
C GLN A 69 14.71 4.73 -4.61
N SER A 70 14.61 4.79 -3.29
CA SER A 70 14.45 3.60 -2.46
C SER A 70 13.16 2.85 -2.76
N PHE A 71 12.06 3.58 -2.92
CA PHE A 71 10.78 2.98 -3.27
C PHE A 71 10.82 2.32 -4.65
N ARG A 72 11.42 2.98 -5.65
CA ARG A 72 11.58 2.40 -6.99
C ARG A 72 12.37 1.09 -6.93
N TYR A 73 13.46 1.07 -6.18
CA TYR A 73 14.25 -0.15 -6.02
C TYR A 73 13.44 -1.27 -5.39
N ASP A 74 12.71 -0.98 -4.32
CA ASP A 74 11.89 -1.98 -3.63
C ASP A 74 10.72 -2.46 -4.50
N LEU A 75 10.14 -1.56 -5.30
CA LEU A 75 9.07 -1.88 -6.24
C LEU A 75 9.56 -2.90 -7.28
N ASP A 76 10.78 -2.74 -7.75
CA ASP A 76 11.35 -3.61 -8.78
C ASP A 76 11.88 -4.94 -8.22
N THR A 77 12.20 -5.00 -6.92
CA THR A 77 12.90 -6.15 -6.34
C THR A 77 12.14 -6.89 -5.24
N GLN A 78 11.20 -6.24 -4.57
CA GLN A 78 10.56 -6.82 -3.38
C GLN A 78 9.04 -6.92 -3.46
N TYR A 79 8.36 -5.85 -3.87
CA TYR A 79 6.90 -5.84 -3.83
C TYR A 79 6.28 -6.69 -4.95
N GLN A 80 5.24 -7.43 -4.58
CA GLN A 80 4.32 -7.99 -5.56
C GLN A 80 3.22 -6.97 -5.81
N VAL A 81 3.00 -6.63 -7.07
CA VAL A 81 2.12 -5.52 -7.45
C VAL A 81 0.82 -6.06 -8.04
N VAL A 82 -0.30 -5.60 -7.49
CA VAL A 82 -1.62 -5.85 -8.05
C VAL A 82 -1.92 -4.75 -9.06
N GLU A 83 -2.05 -5.12 -10.33
CA GLU A 83 -2.32 -4.16 -11.40
C GLU A 83 -3.76 -3.65 -11.33
N VAL A 84 -3.94 -2.38 -11.69
CA VAL A 84 -5.27 -1.76 -11.78
C VAL A 84 -5.78 -1.97 -13.22
N ASP A 85 -6.38 -3.12 -13.43
CA ASP A 85 -6.97 -3.49 -14.72
C ASP A 85 -8.47 -3.12 -14.75
N ARG A 86 -9.13 -3.44 -15.85
CA ARG A 86 -10.56 -3.16 -16.04
C ARG A 86 -11.42 -3.79 -14.94
N ASP A 87 -11.20 -5.06 -14.65
CA ASP A 87 -12.01 -5.79 -13.68
C ASP A 87 -11.83 -5.23 -12.26
N LEU A 88 -10.62 -4.83 -11.93
CA LEU A 88 -10.35 -4.21 -10.64
C LEU A 88 -11.01 -2.84 -10.52
N ALA A 89 -10.98 -2.04 -11.58
CA ALA A 89 -11.67 -0.75 -11.61
C ALA A 89 -13.19 -0.93 -11.43
N GLU A 90 -13.78 -1.93 -12.07
CA GLU A 90 -15.20 -2.25 -11.89
C GLU A 90 -15.50 -2.65 -10.45
N ALA A 91 -14.64 -3.48 -9.84
CA ALA A 91 -14.80 -3.88 -8.43
C ALA A 91 -14.69 -2.68 -7.49
N ALA A 92 -13.73 -1.79 -7.72
CA ALA A 92 -13.59 -0.56 -6.93
C ALA A 92 -14.82 0.35 -7.07
N GLY A 93 -15.38 0.45 -8.28
CA GLY A 93 -16.61 1.20 -8.53
C GLY A 93 -17.80 0.68 -7.73
N LYS A 94 -17.92 -0.62 -7.58
CA LYS A 94 -18.96 -1.23 -6.72
C LYS A 94 -18.75 -0.86 -5.25
N LEU A 95 -17.49 -0.83 -4.79
CA LEU A 95 -17.17 -0.49 -3.40
C LEU A 95 -17.54 0.96 -3.07
N VAL A 96 -17.23 1.92 -3.94
CA VAL A 96 -17.56 3.33 -3.69
C VAL A 96 -19.07 3.58 -3.67
N ARG A 97 -19.85 2.75 -4.35
CA ARG A 97 -21.32 2.86 -4.31
C ARG A 97 -21.92 2.30 -3.03
N LYS A 98 -21.23 1.38 -2.36
CA LYS A 98 -21.73 0.73 -1.13
C LYS A 98 -21.18 1.38 0.15
N HIS A 99 -20.01 1.97 0.08
CA HIS A 99 -19.28 2.46 1.25
C HIS A 99 -18.78 3.89 1.04
N PRO A 100 -18.64 4.69 2.12
CA PRO A 100 -18.15 6.07 2.01
C PRO A 100 -16.62 6.10 1.84
N LEU A 101 -16.14 5.55 0.73
CA LEU A 101 -14.74 5.48 0.38
C LEU A 101 -14.40 6.51 -0.69
N ARG A 102 -13.18 7.08 -0.62
CA ARG A 102 -12.61 7.84 -1.71
C ARG A 102 -12.19 6.86 -2.83
N ALA A 103 -12.05 7.37 -4.05
CA ALA A 103 -11.73 6.55 -5.21
C ALA A 103 -10.46 5.71 -5.00
N CYS A 104 -9.37 6.33 -4.54
CA CYS A 104 -8.10 5.61 -4.33
C CYS A 104 -8.20 4.57 -3.22
N ASP A 105 -8.96 4.86 -2.15
CA ASP A 105 -9.19 3.91 -1.07
C ASP A 105 -9.94 2.68 -1.57
N ALA A 106 -10.92 2.88 -2.46
CA ALA A 106 -11.65 1.77 -3.07
C ALA A 106 -10.75 0.90 -3.96
N VAL A 107 -9.83 1.51 -4.69
CA VAL A 107 -8.85 0.77 -5.50
C VAL A 107 -7.91 -0.03 -4.60
N GLN A 108 -7.45 0.54 -3.50
CA GLN A 108 -6.62 -0.16 -2.52
C GLN A 108 -7.37 -1.38 -1.95
N LEU A 109 -8.59 -1.16 -1.51
CA LEU A 109 -9.40 -2.24 -0.91
C LEU A 109 -9.73 -3.32 -1.95
N ALA A 110 -10.10 -2.96 -3.17
CA ALA A 110 -10.36 -3.91 -4.25
C ALA A 110 -9.12 -4.75 -4.57
N SER A 111 -7.94 -4.13 -4.56
CA SER A 111 -6.67 -4.83 -4.77
C SER A 111 -6.40 -5.87 -3.67
N ALA A 112 -6.60 -5.49 -2.42
CA ALA A 112 -6.43 -6.40 -1.28
C ALA A 112 -7.42 -7.56 -1.32
N LEU A 113 -8.68 -7.29 -1.65
CA LEU A 113 -9.71 -8.31 -1.75
C LEU A 113 -9.42 -9.33 -2.87
N ARG A 114 -8.90 -8.86 -4.00
CA ARG A 114 -8.47 -9.76 -5.09
C ARG A 114 -7.43 -10.76 -4.61
N ILE A 115 -6.42 -10.28 -3.88
CA ILE A 115 -5.37 -11.15 -3.34
C ILE A 115 -5.91 -12.09 -2.26
N GLN A 116 -6.79 -11.59 -1.39
CA GLN A 116 -7.41 -12.41 -0.37
C GLN A 116 -8.18 -13.59 -0.97
N ILE A 117 -8.94 -13.33 -2.04
CA ILE A 117 -9.68 -14.37 -2.75
C ILE A 117 -8.71 -15.39 -3.38
N ALA A 118 -7.63 -14.92 -4.01
CA ALA A 118 -6.63 -15.81 -4.61
C ALA A 118 -5.95 -16.69 -3.56
N PHE A 119 -5.62 -16.13 -2.38
CA PHE A 119 -5.01 -16.87 -1.28
C PHE A 119 -5.98 -17.92 -0.72
N ALA A 120 -7.25 -17.56 -0.55
CA ALA A 120 -8.28 -18.49 -0.07
C ALA A 120 -8.46 -19.67 -1.03
N ARG A 121 -8.48 -19.40 -2.33
CA ARG A 121 -8.62 -20.46 -3.37
C ARG A 121 -7.41 -21.39 -3.41
N ALA A 122 -6.22 -20.85 -3.20
CA ALA A 122 -4.98 -21.62 -3.19
C ALA A 122 -4.72 -22.28 -1.83
N ARG A 123 -5.56 -22.04 -0.82
CA ARG A 123 -5.34 -22.45 0.58
C ARG A 123 -3.97 -22.02 1.10
N SER A 124 -3.54 -20.84 0.66
CA SER A 124 -2.28 -20.23 1.05
C SER A 124 -2.41 -19.50 2.38
N ALA A 125 -1.32 -18.87 2.83
CA ALA A 125 -1.29 -18.07 4.05
C ALA A 125 -2.36 -16.98 4.03
N SER A 126 -2.83 -16.58 5.21
CA SER A 126 -3.77 -15.46 5.35
C SER A 126 -3.09 -14.14 5.02
N LEU A 127 -3.88 -13.22 4.51
CA LEU A 127 -3.44 -11.87 4.18
C LEU A 127 -3.80 -10.91 5.30
N THR A 128 -2.85 -10.07 5.71
CA THR A 128 -3.09 -8.98 6.64
C THR A 128 -3.09 -7.66 5.87
N PHE A 129 -4.17 -6.89 6.02
CA PHE A 129 -4.30 -5.57 5.41
C PHE A 129 -3.77 -4.51 6.36
N LEU A 130 -2.83 -3.69 5.88
CA LEU A 130 -2.20 -2.62 6.66
C LEU A 130 -2.54 -1.26 6.07
N ALA A 131 -3.16 -0.43 6.87
CA ALA A 131 -3.47 0.96 6.53
C ALA A 131 -3.34 1.83 7.79
N ALA A 132 -3.01 3.09 7.59
CA ALA A 132 -2.98 4.09 8.67
C ALA A 132 -4.21 5.02 8.63
N ASP A 133 -5.17 4.73 7.75
CA ASP A 133 -6.41 5.50 7.59
C ASP A 133 -7.56 4.77 8.29
N ASP A 134 -8.07 5.34 9.38
CA ASP A 134 -9.14 4.73 10.18
C ASP A 134 -10.43 4.54 9.38
N ARG A 135 -10.75 5.45 8.47
CA ARG A 135 -11.94 5.34 7.61
C ARG A 135 -11.83 4.12 6.70
N LEU A 136 -10.67 3.92 6.09
CA LEU A 136 -10.42 2.77 5.22
C LEU A 136 -10.50 1.47 6.01
N LEU A 137 -9.88 1.42 7.19
CA LEU A 137 -9.89 0.24 8.06
C LEU A 137 -11.32 -0.12 8.49
N ALA A 138 -12.15 0.86 8.81
CA ALA A 138 -13.54 0.62 9.21
C ALA A 138 -14.36 -0.06 8.09
N ASN A 139 -14.06 0.23 6.83
CA ASN A 139 -14.76 -0.35 5.68
C ASN A 139 -14.12 -1.65 5.17
N ALA A 140 -12.94 -2.02 5.66
CA ALA A 140 -12.24 -3.25 5.29
C ALA A 140 -12.68 -4.47 6.12
N GLN A 141 -13.37 -4.25 7.22
CA GLN A 141 -13.83 -5.29 8.13
C GLN A 141 -15.02 -6.08 7.61
#